data_242ef23ee12d4a61714550657b6170a9
#
_entry.id   242ef23ee12d4a61714550657b6170a9
#
_cell.length_a   1.000
_cell.length_b   1.000
_cell.length_c   1.000
_cell.angle_alpha   90.00
_cell.angle_beta   90.00
_cell.angle_gamma   90.00
#
_symmetry.space_group_name_H-M   'P 1'
#
loop_
_entity.id
_entity.type
_entity.pdbx_description
1 polymer ?
#
loop_
_entity_poly.entity_id
_entity_poly.type
_entity_poly.pdbx_seq_one_letter_code
_entity_poly.pdbx_strand_id
1 'polypeptide(L)'
;MKNTKSPEKTTLHPRNPHRFRYDFDTLIQSFPELKQFVFNNEYGSNTIDFANPEAVKALNKAILVSDYNIEYWDIPKNYLCPPIPGRADYIHYLADLLANSNNGIIPEGENIVGLDVGIGANCIYPIIGNHEYHWSFVGTDI
;
A
#
# COMPACT_ATOMS: atom_id res chain seq x y z
N MET A 1 -20.77 -19.90 13.24
CA MET A 1 -20.13 -18.57 13.12
C MET A 1 -20.15 -18.17 11.65
N LYS A 2 -20.93 -17.16 11.28
CA LYS A 2 -20.97 -16.66 9.91
C LYS A 2 -19.71 -15.84 9.66
N ASN A 3 -18.82 -16.39 8.87
CA ASN A 3 -17.62 -15.70 8.38
C ASN A 3 -18.10 -14.68 7.31
N THR A 4 -18.54 -13.52 7.75
CA THR A 4 -18.90 -12.43 6.85
C THR A 4 -17.60 -11.83 6.33
N LYS A 5 -17.11 -12.36 5.18
CA LYS A 5 -16.04 -11.71 4.44
C LYS A 5 -16.43 -10.22 4.24
N SER A 6 -15.53 -9.34 4.63
CA SER A 6 -15.67 -7.90 4.37
C SER A 6 -15.98 -7.66 2.90
N PRO A 7 -16.85 -6.69 2.53
CA PRO A 7 -17.14 -6.41 1.13
C PRO A 7 -15.86 -6.09 0.38
N GLU A 8 -15.65 -6.80 -0.71
CA GLU A 8 -14.50 -6.64 -1.59
C GLU A 8 -14.63 -5.38 -2.44
N LYS A 9 -13.56 -4.63 -2.58
CA LYS A 9 -13.49 -3.49 -3.52
C LYS A 9 -13.20 -4.02 -4.92
N THR A 10 -14.23 -4.31 -5.67
CA THR A 10 -14.13 -4.93 -7.03
C THR A 10 -13.49 -4.03 -8.07
N THR A 11 -13.30 -2.74 -7.77
CA THR A 11 -12.64 -1.75 -8.65
C THR A 11 -11.11 -1.85 -8.62
N LEU A 12 -10.54 -2.51 -7.61
CA LEU A 12 -9.10 -2.70 -7.49
C LEU A 12 -8.64 -3.96 -8.26
N HIS A 13 -7.36 -3.96 -8.64
CA HIS A 13 -6.74 -5.06 -9.37
C HIS A 13 -6.90 -6.40 -8.61
N PRO A 14 -7.14 -7.55 -9.31
CA PRO A 14 -7.34 -8.85 -8.65
C PRO A 14 -6.21 -9.29 -7.71
N ARG A 15 -4.96 -8.93 -7.99
CA ARG A 15 -3.81 -9.23 -7.13
C ARG A 15 -3.57 -8.21 -6.03
N ASN A 16 -4.32 -7.09 -6.00
CA ASN A 16 -4.13 -6.07 -4.97
C ASN A 16 -4.57 -6.59 -3.59
N PRO A 17 -3.69 -6.69 -2.60
CA PRO A 17 -4.04 -7.19 -1.28
C PRO A 17 -5.02 -6.27 -0.54
N HIS A 18 -5.14 -5.01 -0.96
CA HIS A 18 -5.99 -4.00 -0.33
C HIS A 18 -7.42 -3.96 -0.87
N ARG A 19 -7.86 -4.99 -1.61
CA ARG A 19 -9.24 -5.13 -2.09
C ARG A 19 -10.25 -5.30 -0.96
N PHE A 20 -9.80 -5.78 0.18
CA PHE A 20 -10.61 -6.00 1.37
C PHE A 20 -10.57 -4.81 2.32
N ARG A 21 -11.46 -4.78 3.30
CA ARG A 21 -11.39 -3.79 4.37
C ARG A 21 -10.13 -4.01 5.20
N TYR A 22 -9.60 -2.92 5.75
CA TYR A 22 -8.48 -2.98 6.66
C TYR A 22 -8.81 -3.81 7.90
N ASP A 23 -7.94 -4.72 8.26
CA ASP A 23 -7.92 -5.38 9.56
C ASP A 23 -7.18 -4.49 10.56
N PHE A 24 -7.94 -3.58 11.21
CA PHE A 24 -7.36 -2.63 12.15
C PHE A 24 -6.71 -3.31 13.36
N ASP A 25 -7.17 -4.49 13.76
CA ASP A 25 -6.57 -5.21 14.89
C ASP A 25 -5.15 -5.69 14.52
N THR A 26 -4.97 -6.27 13.35
CA THR A 26 -3.65 -6.65 12.83
C THR A 26 -2.75 -5.43 12.60
N LEU A 27 -3.29 -4.35 12.03
CA LEU A 27 -2.53 -3.12 11.78
C LEU A 27 -2.07 -2.45 13.09
N ILE A 28 -2.90 -2.43 14.13
CA ILE A 28 -2.55 -1.91 15.45
C ILE A 28 -1.49 -2.78 16.14
N GLN A 29 -1.53 -4.11 15.95
CA GLN A 29 -0.48 -4.99 16.45
C GLN A 29 0.88 -4.68 15.81
N SER A 30 0.89 -4.41 14.50
CA SER A 30 2.11 -4.07 13.76
C SER A 30 2.61 -2.65 14.03
N PHE A 31 1.70 -1.70 14.26
CA PHE A 31 1.99 -0.31 14.54
C PHE A 31 1.02 0.25 15.61
N PRO A 32 1.35 0.11 16.91
CA PRO A 32 0.47 0.45 18.03
C PRO A 32 0.00 1.91 18.06
N GLU A 33 0.78 2.84 17.55
CA GLU A 33 0.44 4.26 17.49
C GLU A 33 -0.79 4.56 16.61
N LEU A 34 -1.15 3.65 15.71
CA LEU A 34 -2.39 3.76 14.91
C LEU A 34 -3.63 3.79 15.81
N LYS A 35 -3.60 3.11 16.96
CA LYS A 35 -4.77 2.95 17.85
C LYS A 35 -5.43 4.27 18.24
N GLN A 36 -4.65 5.33 18.46
CA GLN A 36 -5.18 6.64 18.87
C GLN A 36 -6.08 7.30 17.82
N PHE A 37 -6.00 6.88 16.56
CA PHE A 37 -6.77 7.41 15.44
C PHE A 37 -7.96 6.55 15.06
N VAL A 38 -8.06 5.34 15.61
CA VAL A 38 -9.10 4.36 15.24
C VAL A 38 -10.32 4.54 16.14
N PHE A 39 -11.49 4.60 15.51
CA PHE A 39 -12.78 4.67 16.21
C PHE A 39 -13.83 3.80 15.48
N ASN A 40 -14.92 3.49 16.16
CA ASN A 40 -16.05 2.82 15.54
C ASN A 40 -16.95 3.84 14.83
N ASN A 41 -17.27 3.58 13.57
CA ASN A 41 -18.25 4.37 12.83
C ASN A 41 -19.68 3.99 13.24
N GLU A 42 -20.68 4.70 12.68
CA GLU A 42 -22.10 4.45 12.92
C GLU A 42 -22.59 3.03 12.60
N TYR A 43 -21.83 2.29 11.76
CA TYR A 43 -22.10 0.91 11.39
C TYR A 43 -21.38 -0.12 12.28
N GLY A 44 -20.71 0.31 13.35
CA GLY A 44 -19.97 -0.56 14.26
C GLY A 44 -18.66 -1.10 13.72
N SER A 45 -18.12 -0.52 12.64
CA SER A 45 -16.85 -0.93 12.03
C SER A 45 -15.73 0.05 12.41
N ASN A 46 -14.54 -0.51 12.65
CA ASN A 46 -13.34 0.30 12.87
C ASN A 46 -12.99 1.12 11.62
N THR A 47 -12.63 2.37 11.83
CA THR A 47 -12.21 3.32 10.80
C THR A 47 -11.31 4.40 11.39
N ILE A 48 -10.78 5.27 10.52
CA ILE A 48 -10.09 6.51 10.92
C ILE A 48 -10.78 7.72 10.29
N ASP A 49 -10.45 8.90 10.75
CA ASP A 49 -10.81 10.14 10.05
C ASP A 49 -9.85 10.37 8.87
N PHE A 50 -10.32 10.10 7.65
CA PHE A 50 -9.55 10.30 6.42
C PHE A 50 -9.31 11.78 6.07
N ALA A 51 -9.96 12.73 6.74
CA ALA A 51 -9.66 14.15 6.63
C ALA A 51 -8.49 14.59 7.54
N ASN A 52 -8.10 13.74 8.49
CA ASN A 52 -6.97 13.99 9.37
C ASN A 52 -5.66 13.45 8.75
N PRO A 53 -4.70 14.30 8.32
CA PRO A 53 -3.45 13.87 7.69
C PRO A 53 -2.60 12.95 8.59
N GLU A 54 -2.60 13.16 9.89
CA GLU A 54 -1.83 12.35 10.84
C GLU A 54 -2.43 10.94 10.96
N ALA A 55 -3.76 10.82 10.94
CA ALA A 55 -4.43 9.52 10.93
C ALA A 55 -4.15 8.75 9.64
N VAL A 56 -4.19 9.42 8.49
CA VAL A 56 -3.87 8.82 7.18
C VAL A 56 -2.41 8.37 7.13
N LYS A 57 -1.49 9.19 7.62
CA LYS A 57 -0.06 8.84 7.71
C LYS A 57 0.15 7.63 8.61
N ALA A 58 -0.49 7.59 9.78
CA ALA A 58 -0.40 6.46 10.71
C ALA A 58 -0.95 5.17 10.10
N LEU A 59 -2.09 5.25 9.38
CA LEU A 59 -2.65 4.10 8.67
C LEU A 59 -1.70 3.59 7.58
N ASN A 60 -1.15 4.46 6.74
CA ASN A 60 -0.21 4.07 5.69
C ASN A 60 1.07 3.46 6.29
N LYS A 61 1.57 4.01 7.38
CA LYS A 61 2.73 3.45 8.09
C LYS A 61 2.42 2.05 8.62
N ALA A 62 1.26 1.85 9.23
CA ALA A 62 0.83 0.54 9.71
C ALA A 62 0.73 -0.50 8.57
N ILE A 63 0.19 -0.11 7.41
CA ILE A 63 0.14 -0.97 6.22
C ILE A 63 1.55 -1.32 5.72
N LEU A 64 2.45 -0.35 5.64
CA LEU A 64 3.82 -0.60 5.18
C LEU A 64 4.58 -1.53 6.12
N VAL A 65 4.41 -1.39 7.42
CA VAL A 65 5.00 -2.30 8.42
C VAL A 65 4.39 -3.69 8.33
N SER A 66 3.04 -3.78 8.31
CA SER A 66 2.30 -5.05 8.33
C SER A 66 2.44 -5.84 7.04
N ASP A 67 2.20 -5.19 5.90
CA ASP A 67 1.96 -5.87 4.64
C ASP A 67 3.18 -5.85 3.71
N TYR A 68 4.11 -4.92 3.91
CA TYR A 68 5.31 -4.75 3.07
C TYR A 68 6.63 -4.93 3.82
N ASN A 69 6.60 -5.33 5.08
CA ASN A 69 7.77 -5.59 5.93
C ASN A 69 8.76 -4.41 6.02
N ILE A 70 8.24 -3.18 6.02
CA ILE A 70 9.05 -1.97 6.15
C ILE A 70 9.28 -1.67 7.63
N GLU A 71 10.53 -1.75 8.09
CA GLU A 71 10.87 -1.49 9.50
C GLU A 71 10.74 -0.02 9.88
N TYR A 72 11.11 0.88 8.96
CA TYR A 72 11.04 2.31 9.17
C TYR A 72 10.57 3.04 7.91
N TRP A 73 9.56 3.89 8.07
CA TRP A 73 9.08 4.80 7.03
C TRP A 73 8.52 6.06 7.69
N ASP A 74 8.87 7.20 7.16
CA ASP A 74 8.30 8.48 7.55
C ASP A 74 8.35 9.47 6.39
N ILE A 75 7.51 10.50 6.44
CA ILE A 75 7.52 11.61 5.49
C ILE A 75 7.52 12.93 6.25
N PRO A 76 8.20 13.97 5.75
CA PRO A 76 8.18 15.29 6.38
C PRO A 76 6.76 15.85 6.47
N LYS A 77 6.55 16.78 7.39
CA LYS A 77 5.27 17.52 7.47
C LYS A 77 4.99 18.24 6.15
N ASN A 78 3.72 18.30 5.79
CA ASN A 78 3.22 18.94 4.56
C ASN A 78 3.58 18.24 3.24
N TYR A 79 4.20 17.07 3.30
CA TYR A 79 4.35 16.23 2.11
C TYR A 79 3.11 15.35 1.92
N LEU A 80 2.81 15.06 0.64
CA LEU A 80 1.67 14.20 0.30
C LEU A 80 1.87 12.79 0.83
N CYS A 81 0.86 12.29 1.54
CA CYS A 81 0.76 10.88 1.92
C CYS A 81 -0.21 10.19 0.94
N PRO A 82 0.28 9.44 -0.05
CA PRO A 82 -0.57 8.84 -1.07
C PRO A 82 -1.33 7.64 -0.51
N PRO A 83 -2.56 7.37 -1.02
CA PRO A 83 -3.28 6.16 -0.66
C PRO A 83 -2.59 4.93 -1.24
N ILE A 84 -2.11 4.03 -0.40
CA ILE A 84 -1.40 2.81 -0.80
C ILE A 84 -2.24 1.91 -1.73
N PRO A 85 -3.55 1.67 -1.49
CA PRO A 85 -4.33 0.79 -2.36
C PRO A 85 -4.31 1.17 -3.84
N GLY A 86 -4.49 2.44 -4.17
CA GLY A 86 -4.42 2.90 -5.56
C GLY A 86 -3.01 2.84 -6.15
N ARG A 87 -1.99 2.98 -5.33
CA ARG A 87 -0.59 2.85 -5.77
C ARG A 87 -0.20 1.38 -6.02
N ALA A 88 -0.71 0.47 -5.21
CA ALA A 88 -0.56 -0.96 -5.45
C ALA A 88 -1.21 -1.39 -6.76
N ASP A 89 -2.40 -0.88 -7.09
CA ASP A 89 -3.05 -1.12 -8.37
C ASP A 89 -2.14 -0.78 -9.55
N TYR A 90 -1.52 0.38 -9.53
CA TYR A 90 -0.63 0.81 -10.61
C TYR A 90 0.52 -0.19 -10.83
N ILE A 91 1.15 -0.66 -9.77
CA ILE A 91 2.24 -1.65 -9.86
C ILE A 91 1.73 -2.98 -10.44
N HIS A 92 0.56 -3.46 -10.02
CA HIS A 92 0.01 -4.71 -10.55
C HIS A 92 -0.38 -4.59 -12.02
N TYR A 93 -0.95 -3.47 -12.46
CA TYR A 93 -1.23 -3.22 -13.89
C TYR A 93 0.06 -3.08 -14.71
N LEU A 94 1.10 -2.47 -14.16
CA LEU A 94 2.41 -2.43 -14.80
C LEU A 94 3.00 -3.84 -14.98
N ALA A 95 2.85 -4.70 -13.97
CA ALA A 95 3.27 -6.10 -14.06
C ALA A 95 2.51 -6.85 -15.17
N ASP A 96 1.21 -6.62 -15.33
CA ASP A 96 0.42 -7.19 -16.44
C ASP A 96 0.90 -6.68 -17.80
N LEU A 97 1.22 -5.40 -17.90
CA LEU A 97 1.77 -4.82 -19.13
C LEU A 97 3.10 -5.47 -19.52
N LEU A 98 3.99 -5.69 -18.57
CA LEU A 98 5.25 -6.39 -18.78
C LEU A 98 5.01 -7.86 -19.17
N ALA A 99 4.06 -8.53 -18.53
CA ALA A 99 3.69 -9.91 -18.87
C ALA A 99 3.20 -10.04 -20.31
N ASN A 100 2.42 -9.08 -20.83
CA ASN A 100 1.94 -9.07 -22.21
C ASN A 100 3.10 -9.08 -23.23
N SER A 101 4.23 -8.48 -22.87
CA SER A 101 5.45 -8.46 -23.69
C SER A 101 6.41 -9.63 -23.40
N ASN A 102 6.03 -10.51 -22.47
CA ASN A 102 6.85 -11.63 -22.00
C ASN A 102 6.07 -12.96 -21.96
N ASN A 103 5.33 -13.26 -23.03
CA ASN A 103 4.56 -14.50 -23.20
C ASN A 103 3.55 -14.78 -22.06
N GLY A 104 2.98 -13.73 -21.48
CA GLY A 104 2.01 -13.83 -20.37
C GLY A 104 2.62 -14.10 -19.00
N ILE A 105 3.94 -14.07 -18.88
CA ILE A 105 4.67 -14.32 -17.64
C ILE A 105 5.15 -12.99 -17.08
N ILE A 106 4.77 -12.66 -15.83
CA ILE A 106 5.29 -11.46 -15.14
C ILE A 106 6.79 -11.64 -14.93
N PRO A 107 7.63 -10.75 -15.47
CA PRO A 107 9.06 -10.81 -15.17
C PRO A 107 9.31 -10.33 -13.74
N GLU A 108 10.04 -11.11 -12.97
CA GLU A 108 10.38 -10.85 -11.58
C GLU A 108 11.90 -10.79 -11.37
N GLY A 109 12.31 -10.24 -10.23
CA GLY A 109 13.69 -10.21 -9.80
C GLY A 109 14.40 -8.88 -10.03
N GLU A 110 15.58 -8.76 -9.44
CA GLU A 110 16.39 -7.53 -9.37
C GLU A 110 16.90 -7.02 -10.74
N ASN A 111 16.89 -7.87 -11.76
CA ASN A 111 17.28 -7.48 -13.11
C ASN A 111 16.22 -6.63 -13.83
N ILE A 112 14.99 -6.60 -13.31
CA ILE A 112 13.97 -5.68 -13.77
C ILE A 112 14.15 -4.37 -13.02
N VAL A 113 14.56 -3.33 -13.74
CA VAL A 113 14.88 -2.03 -13.15
C VAL A 113 13.85 -0.99 -13.58
N GLY A 114 13.10 -0.47 -12.63
CA GLY A 114 12.19 0.66 -12.81
C GLY A 114 12.88 2.00 -12.58
N LEU A 115 12.56 2.99 -13.41
CA LEU A 115 12.92 4.38 -13.17
C LEU A 115 11.68 5.13 -12.69
N ASP A 116 11.71 5.64 -11.45
CA ASP A 116 10.64 6.45 -10.85
C ASP A 116 11.06 7.91 -10.87
N VAL A 117 10.51 8.68 -11.82
CA VAL A 117 10.80 10.11 -11.99
C VAL A 117 9.82 10.91 -11.13
N GLY A 118 10.34 11.68 -10.18
CA GLY A 118 9.51 12.38 -9.18
C GLY A 118 9.00 11.43 -8.10
N ILE A 119 9.89 10.58 -7.56
CA ILE A 119 9.58 9.55 -6.56
C ILE A 119 8.89 10.10 -5.30
N GLY A 120 9.10 11.37 -4.98
CA GLY A 120 8.58 12.02 -3.78
C GLY A 120 9.20 11.49 -2.48
N ALA A 121 8.79 12.10 -1.36
CA ALA A 121 9.32 11.71 -0.05
C ALA A 121 8.85 10.32 0.42
N ASN A 122 7.88 9.72 -0.25
CA ASN A 122 7.18 8.52 0.22
C ASN A 122 7.71 7.20 -0.37
N CYS A 123 8.36 7.20 -1.52
CA CYS A 123 8.92 6.02 -2.21
C CYS A 123 7.95 4.84 -2.39
N ILE A 124 6.65 5.08 -2.53
CA ILE A 124 5.63 4.01 -2.47
C ILE A 124 5.75 3.02 -3.63
N TYR A 125 5.96 3.47 -4.85
CA TYR A 125 6.07 2.56 -6.00
C TYR A 125 7.26 1.61 -5.91
N PRO A 126 8.48 2.08 -5.58
CA PRO A 126 9.61 1.20 -5.31
C PRO A 126 9.35 0.18 -4.20
N ILE A 127 8.74 0.60 -3.08
CA ILE A 127 8.42 -0.28 -1.96
C ILE A 127 7.49 -1.41 -2.43
N ILE A 128 6.40 -1.07 -3.10
CA ILE A 128 5.42 -2.06 -3.57
C ILE A 128 6.02 -2.97 -4.64
N GLY A 129 6.67 -2.40 -5.66
CA GLY A 129 7.23 -3.17 -6.76
C GLY A 129 8.35 -4.11 -6.33
N ASN A 130 9.19 -3.70 -5.37
CA ASN A 130 10.21 -4.55 -4.80
C ASN A 130 9.59 -5.67 -3.95
N HIS A 131 8.62 -5.35 -3.09
CA HIS A 131 7.96 -6.36 -2.26
C HIS A 131 7.23 -7.41 -3.09
N GLU A 132 6.44 -6.99 -4.08
CA GLU A 132 5.55 -7.88 -4.85
C GLU A 132 6.28 -8.69 -5.93
N TYR A 133 7.27 -8.08 -6.59
CA TYR A 133 7.91 -8.66 -7.78
C TYR A 133 9.44 -8.69 -7.73
N HIS A 134 10.03 -8.29 -6.61
CA HIS A 134 11.49 -8.22 -6.42
C HIS A 134 12.21 -7.31 -7.43
N TRP A 135 11.48 -6.35 -8.00
CA TRP A 135 12.06 -5.38 -8.93
C TRP A 135 13.02 -4.42 -8.22
N SER A 136 14.05 -3.98 -8.93
CA SER A 136 14.93 -2.90 -8.50
C SER A 136 14.41 -1.55 -9.01
N PHE A 137 14.75 -0.45 -8.32
CA PHE A 137 14.33 0.88 -8.72
C PHE A 137 15.45 1.89 -8.62
N VAL A 138 15.41 2.85 -9.53
CA VAL A 138 16.15 4.10 -9.44
C VAL A 138 15.12 5.22 -9.33
N GLY A 139 15.15 5.98 -8.24
CA GLY A 139 14.27 7.12 -8.02
C GLY A 139 15.00 8.42 -8.25
N THR A 140 14.29 9.40 -8.85
CA THR A 140 14.79 10.79 -8.99
C THR A 140 13.79 11.77 -8.41
N ASP A 141 14.29 12.85 -7.80
CA ASP A 141 13.49 13.96 -7.30
C ASP A 141 14.29 15.26 -7.33
N ILE A 142 13.66 16.37 -6.96
CA ILE A 142 14.26 17.70 -6.88
C ILE A 142 14.50 18.12 -5.43
#